data_2f4fc2f8a0df6b0b4a3a931986098d3d
#
_entry.id   2f4fc2f8a0df6b0b4a3a931986098d3d
#
_cell.length_a   1.000
_cell.length_b   1.000
_cell.length_c   1.000
_cell.angle_alpha   90.00
_cell.angle_beta   90.00
_cell.angle_gamma   90.00
#
_symmetry.space_group_name_H-M   'P 1'
#
loop_
_entity.id
_entity.type
_entity.pdbx_description
1 polymer ?
#
loop_
_entity_poly.entity_id
_entity_poly.type
_entity_poly.pdbx_seq_one_letter_code
_entity_poly.pdbx_strand_id
1 'polypeptide(L)'
;VVMVVIILLYAKTANYEPEMNRDRTLYVKWSSVYEKEDKDARNYSRLSLYDIQQIFYPLTTAEAVSAICEYGRMLAVVPGGGEEINCQLLYTDADFWKVFEFGFLAGQPYDEVAFKAGLKQAVICESVARRLFGGVETAVGRHLELNFVEFTVCGVVRDVSKFAEQSYSEIWLPYTTNTDISRIDLSGWTKGHTGSFQCFILARSSTGFPEILAEVNTNLAKLNANDQDMQLDLLGQPDTFFIQMLHKYAHGGIPAKEVVIHYVIIIIVILLVPAINLSGLTQSRMRKRLSEIGVRKAFGANRSVLLKQVLAENLLLTLIGGVAGLLFSYFALWLL
;
A
#
# COMPACT_ATOMS: atom_id res chain seq x y z
N VAL A 1 0.92 2.61 -24.11
CA VAL A 1 1.20 3.40 -22.88
C VAL A 1 -0.01 3.40 -21.94
N VAL A 2 -1.21 3.85 -22.38
CA VAL A 2 -2.42 3.94 -21.52
C VAL A 2 -2.79 2.58 -20.93
N MET A 3 -2.78 1.51 -21.75
CA MET A 3 -3.07 0.14 -21.29
C MET A 3 -2.06 -0.36 -20.25
N VAL A 4 -0.77 -0.06 -20.45
CA VAL A 4 0.28 -0.41 -19.46
C VAL A 4 0.00 0.29 -18.12
N VAL A 5 -0.35 1.57 -18.15
CA VAL A 5 -0.70 2.32 -16.94
C VAL A 5 -1.93 1.71 -16.24
N ILE A 6 -2.98 1.36 -17.00
CA ILE A 6 -4.19 0.73 -16.44
C ILE A 6 -3.86 -0.64 -15.81
N ILE A 7 -3.06 -1.47 -16.49
CA ILE A 7 -2.69 -2.80 -15.98
C ILE A 7 -1.81 -2.66 -14.72
N LEU A 8 -0.85 -1.73 -14.72
CA LEU A 8 -0.03 -1.46 -13.54
C LEU A 8 -0.85 -0.93 -12.36
N LEU A 9 -1.80 -0.05 -12.61
CA LEU A 9 -2.74 0.42 -11.58
C LEU A 9 -3.60 -0.74 -11.05
N TYR A 10 -4.14 -1.57 -11.94
CA TYR A 10 -4.91 -2.75 -11.55
C TYR A 10 -4.05 -3.73 -10.73
N ALA A 11 -2.84 -4.05 -11.20
CA ALA A 11 -1.94 -4.94 -10.49
C ALA A 11 -1.55 -4.39 -9.10
N LYS A 12 -1.43 -3.07 -8.95
CA LYS A 12 -1.15 -2.44 -7.67
C LYS A 12 -2.36 -2.37 -6.73
N THR A 13 -3.57 -2.28 -7.26
CA THR A 13 -4.79 -2.09 -6.46
C THR A 13 -5.57 -3.39 -6.23
N ALA A 14 -5.31 -4.44 -7.00
CA ALA A 14 -5.96 -5.74 -6.83
C ALA A 14 -5.57 -6.38 -5.48
N ASN A 15 -6.52 -7.11 -4.91
CA ASN A 15 -6.26 -7.95 -3.75
C ASN A 15 -5.43 -9.16 -4.18
N TYR A 16 -4.34 -9.44 -3.47
CA TYR A 16 -3.52 -10.64 -3.64
C TYR A 16 -2.81 -10.98 -2.31
N GLU A 17 -2.46 -12.26 -2.15
CA GLU A 17 -1.80 -12.76 -0.95
C GLU A 17 -0.44 -12.04 -0.72
N PRO A 18 -0.18 -11.55 0.52
CA PRO A 18 -1.01 -11.66 1.72
C PRO A 18 -1.99 -10.49 1.93
N GLU A 19 -2.06 -9.52 1.02
CA GLU A 19 -2.89 -8.30 1.15
C GLU A 19 -4.28 -8.50 0.51
N MET A 20 -4.99 -9.57 0.91
CA MET A 20 -6.31 -9.93 0.37
C MET A 20 -7.42 -8.95 0.76
N ASN A 21 -7.20 -8.15 1.80
CA ASN A 21 -8.19 -7.29 2.41
C ASN A 21 -8.00 -5.79 2.10
N ARG A 22 -7.31 -5.44 1.01
CA ARG A 22 -7.02 -4.03 0.65
C ARG A 22 -8.24 -3.16 0.51
N ASP A 23 -9.33 -3.72 -0.01
CA ASP A 23 -10.61 -3.05 -0.24
C ASP A 23 -11.38 -2.73 1.04
N ARG A 24 -11.07 -3.41 2.15
CA ARG A 24 -11.70 -3.20 3.46
C ARG A 24 -10.72 -2.82 4.56
N THR A 25 -9.49 -2.43 4.21
CA THR A 25 -8.48 -1.95 5.15
C THR A 25 -8.28 -0.44 5.02
N LEU A 26 -8.23 0.25 6.15
CA LEU A 26 -7.84 1.65 6.24
C LEU A 26 -6.40 1.77 6.76
N TYR A 27 -5.71 2.81 6.32
CA TYR A 27 -4.27 3.00 6.49
C TYR A 27 -3.97 4.32 7.17
N VAL A 28 -3.14 4.29 8.21
CA VAL A 28 -2.58 5.49 8.85
C VAL A 28 -1.07 5.34 8.92
N LYS A 29 -0.35 6.22 8.24
CA LYS A 29 1.10 6.11 8.10
C LYS A 29 1.86 7.28 8.68
N TRP A 30 1.25 8.43 8.71
CA TRP A 30 1.87 9.68 9.09
C TRP A 30 0.97 10.45 10.05
N SER A 31 1.60 11.21 10.91
CA SER A 31 0.95 12.20 11.76
C SER A 31 1.79 13.45 11.81
N SER A 32 1.21 14.53 12.27
CA SER A 32 1.93 15.71 12.68
C SER A 32 1.54 16.12 14.09
N VAL A 33 2.50 16.57 14.86
CA VAL A 33 2.31 17.14 16.19
C VAL A 33 2.83 18.56 16.22
N TYR A 34 2.13 19.45 16.86
CA TYR A 34 2.49 20.87 16.99
C TYR A 34 1.97 21.45 18.30
N GLU A 35 2.57 22.50 18.78
CA GLU A 35 2.09 23.26 19.93
C GLU A 35 0.80 24.02 19.57
N LYS A 36 -0.17 24.03 20.46
CA LYS A 36 -1.46 24.71 20.20
C LYS A 36 -1.31 26.22 20.00
N GLU A 37 -0.26 26.79 20.57
CA GLU A 37 0.08 28.22 20.44
C GLU A 37 0.84 28.53 19.16
N ASP A 38 1.61 27.55 18.61
CA ASP A 38 2.37 27.70 17.35
C ASP A 38 2.02 26.59 16.36
N LYS A 39 1.01 26.85 15.53
CA LYS A 39 0.52 25.90 14.54
C LYS A 39 1.45 25.74 13.33
N ASP A 40 2.41 26.60 13.15
CA ASP A 40 3.33 26.57 12.00
C ASP A 40 4.55 25.68 12.29
N ALA A 41 4.95 25.53 13.54
CA ALA A 41 6.01 24.62 13.98
C ALA A 41 5.50 23.20 14.12
N ARG A 42 5.35 22.49 12.98
CA ARG A 42 4.86 21.12 12.94
C ARG A 42 6.01 20.11 12.82
N ASN A 43 5.96 19.07 13.66
CA ASN A 43 6.81 17.91 13.50
C ASN A 43 6.02 16.79 12.82
N TYR A 44 6.51 16.33 11.67
CA TYR A 44 5.92 15.23 10.89
C TYR A 44 6.68 13.94 11.16
N SER A 45 5.97 12.90 11.55
CA SER A 45 6.57 11.59 11.83
C SER A 45 5.62 10.44 11.47
N ARG A 46 6.13 9.22 11.57
CA ARG A 46 5.29 8.04 11.69
C ARG A 46 4.54 8.09 13.03
N LEU A 47 3.50 7.27 13.16
CA LEU A 47 2.74 7.16 14.41
C LEU A 47 3.62 6.68 15.57
N SER A 48 3.38 7.21 16.73
CA SER A 48 3.92 6.65 17.97
C SER A 48 3.07 5.47 18.44
N LEU A 49 3.68 4.58 19.21
CA LEU A 49 2.93 3.50 19.86
C LEU A 49 1.91 4.05 20.87
N TYR A 50 2.22 5.18 21.51
CA TYR A 50 1.30 5.90 22.39
C TYR A 50 0.03 6.32 21.67
N ASP A 51 0.14 6.97 20.50
CA ASP A 51 -1.01 7.39 19.70
C ASP A 51 -1.84 6.19 19.25
N ILE A 52 -1.18 5.10 18.85
CA ILE A 52 -1.87 3.87 18.43
C ILE A 52 -2.68 3.29 19.58
N GLN A 53 -2.11 3.24 20.78
CA GLN A 53 -2.80 2.73 21.99
C GLN A 53 -3.98 3.60 22.41
N GLN A 54 -3.89 4.92 22.20
CA GLN A 54 -4.97 5.84 22.63
C GLN A 54 -6.07 5.98 21.57
N ILE A 55 -5.77 5.89 20.28
CA ILE A 55 -6.70 6.20 19.21
C ILE A 55 -7.24 4.94 18.54
N PHE A 56 -6.37 3.98 18.19
CA PHE A 56 -6.71 2.92 17.25
C PHE A 56 -7.00 1.57 17.92
N TYR A 57 -6.22 1.15 18.90
CA TYR A 57 -6.49 -0.12 19.62
C TYR A 57 -7.82 -0.13 20.38
N PRO A 58 -8.37 1.01 20.87
CA PRO A 58 -9.69 1.02 21.51
C PRO A 58 -10.88 0.95 20.53
N LEU A 59 -10.64 0.89 19.19
CA LEU A 59 -11.72 0.84 18.21
C LEU A 59 -12.57 -0.43 18.38
N THR A 60 -13.88 -0.22 18.51
CA THR A 60 -14.88 -1.28 18.65
C THR A 60 -15.57 -1.63 17.33
N THR A 61 -15.57 -0.69 16.39
CA THR A 61 -16.16 -0.84 15.05
C THR A 61 -15.28 -1.61 14.08
N ALA A 62 -13.98 -1.67 14.35
CA ALA A 62 -13.02 -2.43 13.56
C ALA A 62 -13.11 -3.95 13.85
N GLU A 63 -12.74 -4.77 12.86
CA GLU A 63 -12.56 -6.22 13.02
C GLU A 63 -11.20 -6.53 13.68
N ALA A 64 -10.16 -5.84 13.23
CA ALA A 64 -8.81 -5.92 13.80
C ALA A 64 -8.06 -4.60 13.56
N VAL A 65 -7.10 -4.31 14.43
CA VAL A 65 -6.19 -3.17 14.29
C VAL A 65 -4.77 -3.67 14.48
N SER A 66 -3.92 -3.38 13.52
CA SER A 66 -2.52 -3.82 13.56
C SER A 66 -1.56 -2.64 13.45
N ALA A 67 -0.52 -2.66 14.27
CA ALA A 67 0.60 -1.75 14.22
C ALA A 67 1.85 -2.45 13.70
N ILE A 68 2.51 -1.83 12.71
CA ILE A 68 3.78 -2.34 12.19
C ILE A 68 4.87 -1.28 12.27
N CYS A 69 6.12 -1.74 12.39
CA CYS A 69 7.30 -0.90 12.28
C CYS A 69 8.29 -1.50 11.29
N GLU A 70 8.55 -0.80 10.19
CA GLU A 70 9.59 -1.17 9.23
C GLU A 70 10.97 -0.90 9.86
N TYR A 71 11.80 -1.93 9.96
CA TYR A 71 13.10 -1.80 10.66
C TYR A 71 14.32 -1.79 9.72
N GLY A 72 14.12 -2.08 8.44
CA GLY A 72 15.20 -2.19 7.48
C GLY A 72 15.78 -3.60 7.40
N ARG A 73 17.05 -3.69 7.02
CA ARG A 73 17.73 -4.99 6.81
C ARG A 73 18.68 -5.32 7.94
N MET A 74 18.72 -6.60 8.31
CA MET A 74 19.58 -7.10 9.39
C MET A 74 20.18 -8.45 9.01
N LEU A 75 21.37 -8.71 9.52
CA LEU A 75 22.05 -9.98 9.32
C LEU A 75 21.39 -11.07 10.16
N ALA A 76 21.00 -12.14 9.50
CA ALA A 76 20.39 -13.33 10.09
C ALA A 76 21.36 -14.50 9.96
N VAL A 77 21.59 -15.19 11.09
CA VAL A 77 22.50 -16.35 11.17
C VAL A 77 21.88 -17.46 12.01
N VAL A 78 22.36 -18.69 11.82
CA VAL A 78 22.00 -19.80 12.72
C VAL A 78 23.03 -19.85 13.84
N PRO A 79 22.62 -19.96 15.13
CA PRO A 79 23.54 -20.12 16.23
C PRO A 79 24.48 -21.32 16.01
N GLY A 80 25.78 -21.08 16.20
CA GLY A 80 26.81 -22.09 15.93
C GLY A 80 27.48 -22.02 14.56
N GLY A 81 27.11 -21.04 13.73
CA GLY A 81 27.72 -20.74 12.42
C GLY A 81 26.93 -21.33 11.25
N GLY A 82 27.27 -20.89 10.07
CA GLY A 82 26.60 -21.26 8.83
C GLY A 82 26.56 -20.10 7.83
N GLU A 83 25.61 -20.15 6.93
CA GLU A 83 25.34 -19.05 5.99
C GLU A 83 24.80 -17.83 6.74
N GLU A 84 25.31 -16.65 6.41
CA GLU A 84 24.81 -15.38 6.89
C GLU A 84 24.01 -14.72 5.75
N ILE A 85 22.81 -14.28 6.05
CA ILE A 85 21.95 -13.62 5.07
C ILE A 85 21.44 -12.28 5.59
N ASN A 86 21.43 -11.29 4.72
CA ASN A 86 20.90 -9.98 5.05
C ASN A 86 19.41 -9.93 4.69
N CYS A 87 18.55 -9.92 5.72
CA CYS A 87 17.09 -10.03 5.60
C CYS A 87 16.39 -8.72 5.93
N GLN A 88 15.29 -8.44 5.20
CA GLN A 88 14.36 -7.37 5.56
C GLN A 88 13.55 -7.78 6.79
N LEU A 89 13.47 -6.89 7.78
CA LEU A 89 12.71 -7.11 9.00
C LEU A 89 11.46 -6.25 9.05
N LEU A 90 10.39 -6.82 9.60
CA LEU A 90 9.16 -6.11 9.94
C LEU A 90 8.76 -6.50 11.37
N TYR A 91 8.63 -5.50 12.23
CA TYR A 91 8.06 -5.69 13.57
C TYR A 91 6.55 -5.49 13.51
N THR A 92 5.79 -6.42 14.10
CA THR A 92 4.33 -6.44 14.04
C THR A 92 3.72 -6.76 15.41
N ASP A 93 2.41 -6.61 15.52
CA ASP A 93 1.61 -7.20 16.59
C ASP A 93 0.99 -8.54 16.17
N ALA A 94 0.19 -9.14 17.05
CA ALA A 94 -0.48 -10.41 16.77
C ALA A 94 -1.65 -10.25 15.77
N ASP A 95 -2.31 -9.09 15.75
CA ASP A 95 -3.42 -8.83 14.84
C ASP A 95 -2.99 -8.60 13.37
N PHE A 96 -1.68 -8.41 13.14
CA PHE A 96 -1.08 -8.40 11.80
C PHE A 96 -1.52 -9.61 10.96
N TRP A 97 -1.56 -10.78 11.54
CA TRP A 97 -1.92 -12.04 10.87
C TRP A 97 -3.42 -12.17 10.58
N LYS A 98 -4.26 -11.29 11.17
CA LYS A 98 -5.69 -11.17 10.83
C LYS A 98 -5.91 -10.16 9.70
N VAL A 99 -5.15 -9.07 9.71
CA VAL A 99 -5.22 -8.04 8.66
C VAL A 99 -4.67 -8.56 7.34
N PHE A 100 -3.55 -9.29 7.41
CA PHE A 100 -2.83 -9.84 6.26
C PHE A 100 -2.92 -11.37 6.27
N GLU A 101 -3.42 -11.93 5.18
CA GLU A 101 -3.66 -13.35 5.03
C GLU A 101 -2.45 -14.06 4.42
N PHE A 102 -1.56 -14.56 5.26
CA PHE A 102 -0.36 -15.27 4.83
C PHE A 102 -0.60 -16.76 4.65
N GLY A 103 -0.06 -17.34 3.57
CA GLY A 103 -0.01 -18.79 3.37
C GLY A 103 1.11 -19.42 4.18
N PHE A 104 0.79 -19.98 5.34
CA PHE A 104 1.74 -20.75 6.16
C PHE A 104 2.05 -22.10 5.51
N LEU A 105 3.34 -22.39 5.36
CA LEU A 105 3.86 -23.67 4.86
C LEU A 105 4.14 -24.65 6.00
N ALA A 106 4.59 -24.13 7.15
CA ALA A 106 4.84 -24.91 8.37
C ALA A 106 4.69 -24.00 9.60
N GLY A 107 4.36 -24.60 10.74
CA GLY A 107 4.15 -23.87 12.00
C GLY A 107 2.93 -22.96 11.96
N GLN A 108 2.96 -21.91 12.78
CA GLN A 108 1.87 -20.94 12.91
C GLN A 108 2.43 -19.58 13.34
N PRO A 109 1.66 -18.48 13.18
CA PRO A 109 2.07 -17.17 13.66
C PRO A 109 2.16 -17.13 15.19
N TYR A 110 2.92 -16.17 15.73
CA TYR A 110 2.83 -15.86 17.16
C TYR A 110 1.45 -15.27 17.47
N ASP A 111 0.91 -15.71 18.61
CA ASP A 111 -0.40 -15.28 19.08
C ASP A 111 -0.30 -14.06 20.03
N GLU A 112 -1.46 -13.57 20.47
CA GLU A 112 -1.57 -12.45 21.39
C GLU A 112 -0.88 -12.71 22.75
N VAL A 113 -0.85 -13.97 23.20
CA VAL A 113 -0.20 -14.34 24.48
C VAL A 113 1.31 -14.24 24.34
N ALA A 114 1.86 -14.81 23.28
CA ALA A 114 3.29 -14.76 22.97
C ALA A 114 3.75 -13.32 22.73
N PHE A 115 2.94 -12.53 21.98
CA PHE A 115 3.18 -11.13 21.72
C PHE A 115 3.24 -10.31 23.02
N LYS A 116 2.23 -10.41 23.89
CA LYS A 116 2.19 -9.67 25.19
C LYS A 116 3.30 -10.09 26.15
N ALA A 117 3.66 -11.37 26.13
CA ALA A 117 4.73 -11.88 26.94
C ALA A 117 6.14 -11.51 26.43
N GLY A 118 6.23 -10.86 25.25
CA GLY A 118 7.50 -10.50 24.62
C GLY A 118 8.36 -11.72 24.26
N LEU A 119 7.72 -12.86 23.91
CA LEU A 119 8.44 -14.05 23.51
C LEU A 119 9.18 -13.79 22.20
N LYS A 120 10.47 -14.12 22.18
CA LYS A 120 11.34 -13.96 21.01
C LYS A 120 11.04 -15.03 19.97
N GLN A 121 9.92 -14.85 19.27
CA GLN A 121 9.47 -15.70 18.19
C GLN A 121 9.64 -14.98 16.86
N ALA A 122 9.91 -15.73 15.80
CA ALA A 122 10.05 -15.21 14.44
C ALA A 122 9.21 -16.02 13.46
N VAL A 123 8.51 -15.35 12.57
CA VAL A 123 8.00 -15.94 11.33
C VAL A 123 8.97 -15.58 10.23
N ILE A 124 9.33 -16.54 9.37
CA ILE A 124 10.29 -16.35 8.28
C ILE A 124 9.67 -16.78 6.95
N CYS A 125 10.17 -16.23 5.84
CA CYS A 125 9.73 -16.66 4.53
C CYS A 125 10.44 -17.96 4.08
N GLU A 126 9.89 -18.62 3.06
CA GLU A 126 10.37 -19.91 2.54
C GLU A 126 11.84 -19.86 2.10
N SER A 127 12.23 -18.80 1.39
CA SER A 127 13.61 -18.63 0.90
C SER A 127 14.61 -18.53 2.04
N VAL A 128 14.28 -17.84 3.14
CA VAL A 128 15.10 -17.77 4.36
C VAL A 128 15.17 -19.14 5.04
N ALA A 129 14.04 -19.85 5.17
CA ALA A 129 14.00 -21.17 5.77
C ALA A 129 14.89 -22.18 5.01
N ARG A 130 14.82 -22.17 3.68
CA ARG A 130 15.64 -23.06 2.83
C ARG A 130 17.13 -22.77 2.93
N ARG A 131 17.51 -21.50 2.95
CA ARG A 131 18.92 -21.07 2.99
C ARG A 131 19.55 -21.32 4.35
N LEU A 132 18.89 -20.97 5.44
CA LEU A 132 19.46 -21.08 6.78
C LEU A 132 19.30 -22.48 7.40
N PHE A 133 18.20 -23.16 7.11
CA PHE A 133 17.85 -24.42 7.78
C PHE A 133 17.75 -25.63 6.83
N GLY A 134 17.97 -25.43 5.53
CA GLY A 134 17.91 -26.47 4.53
C GLY A 134 16.49 -26.90 4.13
N GLY A 135 15.44 -26.38 4.76
CA GLY A 135 14.05 -26.73 4.46
C GLY A 135 13.03 -26.00 5.32
N VAL A 136 11.77 -26.07 4.91
CA VAL A 136 10.64 -25.42 5.58
C VAL A 136 10.32 -26.12 6.92
N GLU A 137 10.13 -27.43 6.90
CA GLU A 137 9.78 -28.23 8.07
C GLU A 137 10.91 -28.26 9.11
N THR A 138 12.16 -28.21 8.64
CA THR A 138 13.33 -28.24 9.52
C THR A 138 13.61 -26.90 10.21
N ALA A 139 12.98 -25.82 9.77
CA ALA A 139 13.17 -24.49 10.33
C ALA A 139 12.34 -24.25 11.59
N VAL A 140 11.12 -24.80 11.66
CA VAL A 140 10.21 -24.59 12.80
C VAL A 140 10.79 -25.17 14.08
N GLY A 141 10.77 -24.36 15.16
CA GLY A 141 11.36 -24.70 16.45
C GLY A 141 12.87 -24.50 16.55
N ARG A 142 13.56 -24.16 15.43
CA ARG A 142 14.98 -23.84 15.43
C ARG A 142 15.23 -22.38 15.83
N HIS A 143 16.46 -22.09 16.21
CA HIS A 143 16.88 -20.77 16.64
C HIS A 143 17.53 -20.00 15.50
N LEU A 144 17.18 -18.73 15.40
CA LEU A 144 17.68 -17.73 14.48
C LEU A 144 18.28 -16.58 15.29
N GLU A 145 19.48 -16.17 14.98
CA GLU A 145 20.13 -15.02 15.61
C GLU A 145 20.03 -13.80 14.69
N LEU A 146 19.53 -12.69 15.25
CA LEU A 146 19.44 -11.39 14.62
C LEU A 146 20.15 -10.36 15.51
N ASN A 147 21.24 -9.80 15.03
CA ASN A 147 22.05 -8.81 15.79
C ASN A 147 22.33 -9.27 17.24
N PHE A 148 22.84 -10.51 17.39
CA PHE A 148 23.18 -11.13 18.69
C PHE A 148 21.96 -11.42 19.60
N VAL A 149 20.73 -11.31 19.08
CA VAL A 149 19.52 -11.68 19.79
C VAL A 149 18.94 -12.94 19.15
N GLU A 150 18.72 -13.97 19.97
CA GLU A 150 18.20 -15.25 19.53
C GLU A 150 16.67 -15.26 19.52
N PHE A 151 16.10 -15.73 18.40
CA PHE A 151 14.66 -15.90 18.19
C PHE A 151 14.35 -17.34 17.81
N THR A 152 13.23 -17.88 18.28
CA THR A 152 12.72 -19.19 17.87
C THR A 152 11.81 -19.04 16.65
N VAL A 153 12.07 -19.76 15.58
CA VAL A 153 11.18 -19.80 14.41
C VAL A 153 9.87 -20.48 14.77
N CYS A 154 8.76 -19.77 14.80
CA CYS A 154 7.44 -20.31 15.11
C CYS A 154 6.63 -20.67 13.86
N GLY A 155 6.92 -20.05 12.71
CA GLY A 155 6.24 -20.31 11.46
C GLY A 155 7.06 -19.97 10.23
N VAL A 156 6.74 -20.63 9.13
CA VAL A 156 7.31 -20.37 7.81
C VAL A 156 6.18 -20.08 6.84
N VAL A 157 6.27 -18.94 6.15
CA VAL A 157 5.29 -18.50 5.15
C VAL A 157 5.89 -18.57 3.75
N ARG A 158 5.02 -18.57 2.72
CA ARG A 158 5.46 -18.40 1.33
C ARG A 158 6.21 -17.09 1.15
N ASP A 159 7.12 -17.06 0.17
CA ASP A 159 7.79 -15.82 -0.20
C ASP A 159 6.76 -14.78 -0.65
N VAL A 160 6.90 -13.58 -0.12
CA VAL A 160 5.99 -12.46 -0.38
C VAL A 160 6.50 -11.62 -1.53
N SER A 161 5.62 -11.23 -2.43
CA SER A 161 5.96 -10.32 -3.50
C SER A 161 6.32 -8.93 -2.97
N LYS A 162 7.34 -8.29 -3.53
CA LYS A 162 7.70 -6.89 -3.21
C LYS A 162 6.61 -5.89 -3.57
N PHE A 163 5.61 -6.28 -4.37
CA PHE A 163 4.42 -5.46 -4.64
C PHE A 163 3.44 -5.41 -3.45
N ALA A 164 3.53 -6.36 -2.51
CA ALA A 164 2.81 -6.32 -1.25
C ALA A 164 3.55 -5.41 -0.24
N GLU A 165 3.66 -4.13 -0.59
CA GLU A 165 4.51 -3.15 0.08
C GLU A 165 4.20 -2.97 1.58
N GLN A 166 2.96 -3.26 2.02
CA GLN A 166 2.54 -3.05 3.39
C GLN A 166 2.90 -4.22 4.30
N SER A 167 2.97 -5.41 3.73
CA SER A 167 3.19 -6.67 4.45
C SER A 167 4.52 -7.33 4.10
N TYR A 168 5.23 -6.82 3.06
CA TYR A 168 6.49 -7.38 2.59
C TYR A 168 7.57 -7.37 3.66
N SER A 169 8.10 -8.53 3.95
CA SER A 169 9.35 -8.73 4.70
C SER A 169 9.91 -10.11 4.38
N GLU A 170 11.09 -10.41 4.91
CA GLU A 170 11.71 -11.74 4.88
C GLU A 170 11.60 -12.39 6.27
N ILE A 171 11.53 -11.58 7.34
CA ILE A 171 11.37 -12.00 8.73
C ILE A 171 10.41 -11.04 9.44
N TRP A 172 9.43 -11.60 10.17
CA TRP A 172 8.45 -10.86 10.98
C TRP A 172 8.65 -11.17 12.44
N LEU A 173 8.70 -10.14 13.27
CA LEU A 173 9.00 -10.21 14.70
C LEU A 173 7.94 -9.46 15.53
N PRO A 174 7.60 -9.91 16.76
CA PRO A 174 6.78 -9.12 17.67
C PRO A 174 7.50 -7.82 18.06
N TYR A 175 6.86 -6.66 17.91
CA TYR A 175 7.51 -5.40 18.28
C TYR A 175 7.81 -5.28 19.79
N THR A 176 7.11 -6.05 20.63
CA THR A 176 7.35 -6.13 22.07
C THR A 176 8.73 -6.70 22.42
N THR A 177 9.39 -7.38 21.48
CA THR A 177 10.74 -7.91 21.65
C THR A 177 11.84 -6.87 21.45
N ASN A 178 11.50 -5.70 20.93
CA ASN A 178 12.45 -4.59 20.70
C ASN A 178 12.04 -3.39 21.54
N THR A 179 12.80 -3.15 22.61
CA THR A 179 12.55 -2.05 23.56
C THR A 179 12.76 -0.67 22.97
N ASP A 180 13.61 -0.53 21.94
CA ASP A 180 13.92 0.78 21.35
C ASP A 180 12.71 1.34 20.58
N ILE A 181 11.90 0.47 19.96
CA ILE A 181 10.70 0.89 19.23
C ILE A 181 9.43 0.82 20.07
N SER A 182 9.37 -0.08 21.07
CA SER A 182 8.17 -0.28 21.91
C SER A 182 8.11 0.64 23.11
N ARG A 183 9.24 1.32 23.46
CA ARG A 183 9.27 2.25 24.57
C ARG A 183 8.49 3.52 24.25
N ILE A 184 7.58 3.89 25.14
CA ILE A 184 6.87 5.17 25.09
C ILE A 184 7.63 6.16 25.97
N ASP A 185 8.14 7.24 25.37
CA ASP A 185 8.82 8.31 26.09
C ASP A 185 7.97 9.59 26.06
N LEU A 186 7.32 9.88 27.17
CA LEU A 186 6.48 11.06 27.36
C LEU A 186 7.27 12.30 27.83
N SER A 187 8.57 12.16 28.12
CA SER A 187 9.41 13.25 28.65
C SER A 187 9.94 14.20 27.57
N GLY A 188 9.94 13.75 26.31
CA GLY A 188 10.39 14.54 25.16
C GLY A 188 9.45 15.70 24.83
N TRP A 189 9.93 16.64 24.01
CA TRP A 189 9.18 17.80 23.52
C TRP A 189 7.84 17.40 22.88
N THR A 190 7.81 16.32 22.12
CA THR A 190 6.59 15.81 21.44
C THR A 190 5.67 15.03 22.37
N LYS A 191 5.97 14.89 23.65
CA LYS A 191 5.17 14.15 24.65
C LYS A 191 4.73 12.76 24.18
N GLY A 192 5.61 12.06 23.48
CA GLY A 192 5.33 10.71 22.99
C GLY A 192 4.57 10.61 21.67
N HIS A 193 4.28 11.72 20.99
CA HIS A 193 3.55 11.73 19.72
C HIS A 193 4.43 11.49 18.47
N THR A 194 5.70 11.14 18.65
CA THR A 194 6.62 10.82 17.55
C THR A 194 6.99 9.35 17.58
N GLY A 195 6.98 8.69 16.45
CA GLY A 195 7.26 7.25 16.40
C GLY A 195 7.69 6.74 15.03
N SER A 196 7.71 5.42 14.91
CA SER A 196 8.14 4.69 13.71
C SER A 196 7.07 3.74 13.17
N PHE A 197 5.87 3.75 13.74
CA PHE A 197 4.81 2.82 13.41
C PHE A 197 3.89 3.31 12.30
N GLN A 198 3.26 2.34 11.65
CA GLN A 198 2.10 2.52 10.79
C GLN A 198 0.95 1.70 11.38
N CYS A 199 -0.28 2.15 11.17
CA CYS A 199 -1.46 1.46 11.68
C CYS A 199 -2.36 1.05 10.52
N PHE A 200 -2.87 -0.17 10.60
CA PHE A 200 -3.81 -0.77 9.65
C PHE A 200 -5.08 -1.15 10.39
N ILE A 201 -6.22 -0.71 9.87
CA ILE A 201 -7.52 -0.92 10.49
C ILE A 201 -8.35 -1.77 9.54
N LEU A 202 -8.57 -3.03 9.89
CA LEU A 202 -9.40 -3.94 9.13
C LEU A 202 -10.86 -3.71 9.49
N ALA A 203 -11.67 -3.32 8.52
CA ALA A 203 -13.11 -3.24 8.67
C ALA A 203 -13.77 -4.58 8.37
N ARG A 204 -14.93 -4.85 8.95
CA ARG A 204 -15.76 -6.03 8.60
C ARG A 204 -16.24 -5.97 7.16
N SER A 205 -16.46 -4.76 6.64
CA SER A 205 -16.74 -4.47 5.22
C SER A 205 -16.36 -3.03 4.92
N SER A 206 -16.16 -2.69 3.64
CA SER A 206 -15.88 -1.31 3.20
C SER A 206 -17.02 -0.32 3.53
N THR A 207 -18.25 -0.80 3.73
CA THR A 207 -19.38 0.03 4.15
C THR A 207 -19.27 0.50 5.61
N GLY A 208 -18.42 -0.13 6.43
CA GLY A 208 -18.16 0.26 7.81
C GLY A 208 -17.15 1.40 7.99
N PHE A 209 -16.52 1.87 6.93
CA PHE A 209 -15.51 2.94 7.02
C PHE A 209 -16.02 4.22 7.71
N PRO A 210 -17.23 4.73 7.42
CA PRO A 210 -17.71 5.94 8.08
C PRO A 210 -17.80 5.82 9.61
N GLU A 211 -18.18 4.64 10.11
CA GLU A 211 -18.29 4.37 11.55
C GLU A 211 -16.89 4.35 12.21
N ILE A 212 -15.94 3.68 11.57
CA ILE A 212 -14.54 3.64 12.01
C ILE A 212 -13.95 5.05 12.03
N LEU A 213 -14.14 5.83 10.97
CA LEU A 213 -13.66 7.21 10.89
C LEU A 213 -14.26 8.10 11.97
N ALA A 214 -15.55 7.94 12.28
CA ALA A 214 -16.21 8.68 13.35
C ALA A 214 -15.63 8.32 14.74
N GLU A 215 -15.36 7.04 14.98
CA GLU A 215 -14.74 6.57 16.23
C GLU A 215 -13.29 7.05 16.36
N VAL A 216 -12.48 6.98 15.29
CA VAL A 216 -11.11 7.53 15.24
C VAL A 216 -11.11 9.02 15.55
N ASN A 217 -11.98 9.80 14.91
CA ASN A 217 -12.09 11.24 15.17
C ASN A 217 -12.49 11.54 16.60
N THR A 218 -13.37 10.73 17.19
CA THR A 218 -13.79 10.86 18.59
C THR A 218 -12.62 10.59 19.54
N ASN A 219 -11.83 9.55 19.30
CA ASN A 219 -10.68 9.20 20.12
C ASN A 219 -9.55 10.24 19.97
N LEU A 220 -9.29 10.71 18.76
CA LEU A 220 -8.35 11.79 18.49
C LEU A 220 -8.75 13.08 19.19
N ALA A 221 -10.03 13.45 19.14
CA ALA A 221 -10.54 14.63 19.84
C ALA A 221 -10.38 14.53 21.36
N LYS A 222 -10.62 13.34 21.95
CA LYS A 222 -10.39 13.09 23.38
C LYS A 222 -8.90 13.20 23.72
N LEU A 223 -8.01 12.61 22.92
CA LEU A 223 -6.56 12.71 23.14
C LEU A 223 -6.10 14.17 23.11
N ASN A 224 -6.50 14.92 22.11
CA ASN A 224 -6.17 16.33 21.94
C ASN A 224 -6.79 17.24 23.01
N ALA A 225 -7.95 16.87 23.58
CA ALA A 225 -8.55 17.63 24.69
C ALA A 225 -7.81 17.41 26.01
N ASN A 226 -7.23 16.23 26.20
CA ASN A 226 -6.49 15.89 27.42
C ASN A 226 -5.07 16.47 27.46
N ASP A 227 -4.43 16.72 26.32
CA ASP A 227 -3.16 17.41 26.25
C ASP A 227 -3.41 18.94 26.22
N GLN A 228 -2.81 19.70 27.11
CA GLN A 228 -3.00 21.16 27.19
C GLN A 228 -2.16 21.91 26.16
N ASP A 229 -0.97 21.39 25.82
CA ASP A 229 0.03 22.11 25.04
C ASP A 229 0.10 21.61 23.59
N MET A 230 -0.06 20.30 23.39
CA MET A 230 0.17 19.68 22.08
C MET A 230 -1.14 19.36 21.36
N GLN A 231 -1.06 19.36 20.04
CA GLN A 231 -2.12 18.95 19.13
C GLN A 231 -1.58 17.90 18.17
N LEU A 232 -2.20 16.74 18.15
CA LEU A 232 -1.96 15.69 17.15
C LEU A 232 -2.95 15.86 15.98
N ASP A 233 -2.41 15.75 14.77
CA ASP A 233 -3.18 15.80 13.51
C ASP A 233 -2.82 14.58 12.65
N LEU A 234 -3.81 13.81 12.25
CA LEU A 234 -3.65 12.62 11.40
C LEU A 234 -3.59 12.94 9.91
N LEU A 235 -3.52 14.23 9.52
CA LEU A 235 -3.34 14.67 8.14
C LEU A 235 -4.46 14.18 7.19
N GLY A 236 -5.70 14.06 7.72
CA GLY A 236 -6.85 13.57 6.97
C GLY A 236 -6.95 12.05 6.85
N GLN A 237 -6.03 11.31 7.47
CA GLN A 237 -6.10 9.84 7.56
C GLN A 237 -7.07 9.43 8.71
N PRO A 238 -7.59 8.19 8.69
CA PRO A 238 -7.24 6.99 7.90
C PRO A 238 -7.63 7.06 6.43
N ASP A 239 -6.77 6.55 5.57
CA ASP A 239 -6.94 6.51 4.12
C ASP A 239 -7.39 5.13 3.63
N THR A 240 -8.14 5.08 2.53
CA THR A 240 -8.31 3.84 1.77
C THR A 240 -7.01 3.46 1.07
N PHE A 241 -6.89 2.20 0.63
CA PHE A 241 -5.69 1.72 -0.07
C PHE A 241 -5.29 2.61 -1.26
N PHE A 242 -6.27 3.02 -2.07
CA PHE A 242 -6.02 3.87 -3.23
C PHE A 242 -5.47 5.26 -2.82
N ILE A 243 -6.09 5.90 -1.84
CA ILE A 243 -5.65 7.21 -1.35
C ILE A 243 -4.27 7.12 -0.70
N GLN A 244 -4.04 6.10 0.14
CA GLN A 244 -2.75 5.84 0.79
C GLN A 244 -1.61 5.66 -0.24
N MET A 245 -1.88 4.96 -1.36
CA MET A 245 -0.91 4.78 -2.43
C MET A 245 -0.50 6.12 -3.07
N LEU A 246 -1.42 7.05 -3.19
CA LEU A 246 -1.15 8.40 -3.69
C LEU A 246 -0.44 9.27 -2.66
N HIS A 247 -0.74 9.10 -1.38
CA HIS A 247 -0.10 9.81 -0.26
C HIS A 247 1.32 9.32 0.07
N LYS A 248 1.78 8.23 -0.52
CA LYS A 248 3.05 7.56 -0.18
C LYS A 248 4.25 8.52 -0.08
N TYR A 249 4.27 9.57 -0.89
CA TYR A 249 5.36 10.54 -0.97
C TYR A 249 5.01 11.93 -0.45
N ALA A 250 3.79 12.14 0.01
CA ALA A 250 3.33 13.44 0.50
C ALA A 250 3.70 13.62 1.99
N HIS A 251 4.97 13.86 2.26
CA HIS A 251 5.42 14.38 3.54
C HIS A 251 4.97 15.85 3.62
N GLY A 252 4.33 16.24 4.70
CA GLY A 252 4.03 17.64 4.95
C GLY A 252 2.61 18.10 4.60
N GLY A 253 1.62 17.21 4.71
CA GLY A 253 0.22 17.60 4.80
C GLY A 253 -0.41 18.11 3.51
N ILE A 254 0.05 17.65 2.34
CA ILE A 254 -0.68 17.90 1.09
C ILE A 254 -2.00 17.12 1.16
N PRO A 255 -3.16 17.78 1.11
CA PRO A 255 -4.44 17.10 1.16
C PRO A 255 -4.56 16.06 0.03
N ALA A 256 -5.08 14.86 0.35
CA ALA A 256 -5.28 13.78 -0.63
C ALA A 256 -5.97 14.27 -1.91
N LYS A 257 -6.90 15.19 -1.77
CA LYS A 257 -7.63 15.81 -2.89
C LYS A 257 -6.69 16.50 -3.88
N GLU A 258 -5.69 17.21 -3.42
CA GLU A 258 -4.73 17.91 -4.28
C GLU A 258 -3.84 16.93 -5.04
N VAL A 259 -3.39 15.86 -4.36
CA VAL A 259 -2.63 14.78 -4.98
C VAL A 259 -3.43 14.11 -6.10
N VAL A 260 -4.69 13.77 -5.84
CA VAL A 260 -5.61 13.19 -6.84
C VAL A 260 -5.78 14.13 -8.04
N ILE A 261 -5.97 15.44 -7.81
CA ILE A 261 -6.10 16.43 -8.89
C ILE A 261 -4.85 16.43 -9.77
N HIS A 262 -3.65 16.43 -9.19
CA HIS A 262 -2.40 16.39 -9.96
C HIS A 262 -2.30 15.13 -10.85
N TYR A 263 -2.63 13.95 -10.31
CA TYR A 263 -2.63 12.71 -11.10
C TYR A 263 -3.68 12.74 -12.22
N VAL A 264 -4.88 13.27 -11.96
CA VAL A 264 -5.92 13.44 -12.98
C VAL A 264 -5.44 14.37 -14.11
N ILE A 265 -4.79 15.48 -13.78
CA ILE A 265 -4.22 16.39 -14.79
C ILE A 265 -3.15 15.67 -15.62
N ILE A 266 -2.24 14.92 -15.00
CA ILE A 266 -1.20 14.16 -15.72
C ILE A 266 -1.85 13.14 -16.68
N ILE A 267 -2.87 12.41 -16.24
CA ILE A 267 -3.58 11.44 -17.07
C ILE A 267 -4.25 12.13 -18.25
N ILE A 268 -4.91 13.28 -18.03
CA ILE A 268 -5.54 14.07 -19.10
C ILE A 268 -4.49 14.50 -20.14
N VAL A 269 -3.33 15.01 -19.71
CA VAL A 269 -2.25 15.42 -20.62
C VAL A 269 -1.72 14.23 -21.43
N ILE A 270 -1.50 13.06 -20.78
CA ILE A 270 -1.06 11.84 -21.47
C ILE A 270 -2.09 11.36 -22.51
N LEU A 271 -3.38 11.52 -22.25
CA LEU A 271 -4.45 11.16 -23.20
C LEU A 271 -4.61 12.18 -24.31
N LEU A 272 -4.38 13.47 -24.04
CA LEU A 272 -4.57 14.56 -24.98
C LEU A 272 -3.59 14.49 -26.16
N VAL A 273 -2.33 14.15 -25.92
CA VAL A 273 -1.30 14.08 -26.97
C VAL A 273 -1.65 13.05 -28.07
N PRO A 274 -1.99 11.77 -27.75
CA PRO A 274 -2.47 10.83 -28.75
C PRO A 274 -3.77 11.28 -29.43
N ALA A 275 -4.69 11.92 -28.70
CA ALA A 275 -5.96 12.39 -29.25
C ALA A 275 -5.74 13.50 -30.32
N ILE A 276 -4.84 14.45 -30.06
CA ILE A 276 -4.46 15.48 -31.02
C ILE A 276 -3.81 14.86 -32.26
N ASN A 277 -2.87 13.91 -32.07
CA ASN A 277 -2.21 13.22 -33.17
C ASN A 277 -3.22 12.44 -34.06
N LEU A 278 -4.16 11.72 -33.43
CA LEU A 278 -5.23 11.02 -34.16
C LEU A 278 -6.14 11.99 -34.92
N SER A 279 -6.47 13.14 -34.32
CA SER A 279 -7.26 14.17 -34.99
C SER A 279 -6.57 14.68 -36.25
N GLY A 280 -5.26 15.00 -36.19
CA GLY A 280 -4.47 15.43 -37.33
C GLY A 280 -4.40 14.36 -38.44
N LEU A 281 -4.19 13.11 -38.11
CA LEU A 281 -4.18 12.00 -39.06
C LEU A 281 -5.54 11.78 -39.70
N THR A 282 -6.63 11.84 -38.93
CA THR A 282 -8.00 11.73 -39.45
C THR A 282 -8.32 12.87 -40.42
N GLN A 283 -7.94 14.11 -40.06
CA GLN A 283 -8.15 15.26 -40.91
C GLN A 283 -7.36 15.15 -42.23
N SER A 284 -6.12 14.68 -42.20
CA SER A 284 -5.30 14.43 -43.40
C SER A 284 -5.92 13.37 -44.31
N ARG A 285 -6.41 12.26 -43.75
CA ARG A 285 -7.12 11.19 -44.50
C ARG A 285 -8.42 11.74 -45.14
N MET A 286 -9.19 12.53 -44.41
CA MET A 286 -10.43 13.13 -44.91
C MET A 286 -10.16 14.07 -46.09
N ARG A 287 -9.10 14.89 -46.02
CA ARG A 287 -8.72 15.77 -47.15
C ARG A 287 -8.41 15.00 -48.42
N LYS A 288 -7.73 13.85 -48.34
CA LYS A 288 -7.44 12.97 -49.49
C LYS A 288 -8.68 12.35 -50.11
N ARG A 289 -9.78 12.20 -49.38
CA ARG A 289 -11.05 11.58 -49.82
C ARG A 289 -12.14 12.60 -50.19
N LEU A 290 -11.81 13.92 -50.17
CA LEU A 290 -12.81 14.94 -50.45
C LEU A 290 -13.45 14.80 -51.85
N SER A 291 -12.68 14.38 -52.89
CA SER A 291 -13.17 14.13 -54.25
C SER A 291 -14.14 12.92 -54.25
N GLU A 292 -13.81 11.85 -53.59
CA GLU A 292 -14.66 10.65 -53.49
C GLU A 292 -15.99 10.96 -52.75
N ILE A 293 -15.93 11.70 -51.67
CA ILE A 293 -17.10 12.15 -50.91
C ILE A 293 -17.96 13.06 -51.75
N GLY A 294 -17.34 13.95 -52.55
CA GLY A 294 -18.04 14.86 -53.49
C GLY A 294 -18.80 14.10 -54.54
N VAL A 295 -18.20 13.07 -55.18
CA VAL A 295 -18.85 12.20 -56.18
C VAL A 295 -20.04 11.46 -55.58
N ARG A 296 -19.85 10.83 -54.42
CA ARG A 296 -20.94 10.11 -53.73
C ARG A 296 -22.09 11.02 -53.33
N LYS A 297 -21.82 12.24 -52.92
CA LYS A 297 -22.83 13.26 -52.62
C LYS A 297 -23.60 13.68 -53.86
N ALA A 298 -22.92 13.84 -55.03
CA ALA A 298 -23.56 14.13 -56.32
C ALA A 298 -24.50 12.99 -56.78
N PHE A 299 -24.21 11.73 -56.42
CA PHE A 299 -25.09 10.58 -56.68
C PHE A 299 -26.15 10.35 -55.57
N GLY A 300 -26.40 11.33 -54.71
CA GLY A 300 -27.50 11.33 -53.73
C GLY A 300 -27.18 10.68 -52.38
N ALA A 301 -25.92 10.43 -52.07
CA ALA A 301 -25.55 9.91 -50.72
C ALA A 301 -25.92 10.93 -49.64
N ASN A 302 -26.71 10.46 -48.64
CA ASN A 302 -27.11 11.26 -47.50
C ASN A 302 -25.90 11.49 -46.55
N ARG A 303 -25.83 12.69 -45.97
CA ARG A 303 -24.78 13.13 -45.03
C ARG A 303 -24.61 12.15 -43.89
N SER A 304 -25.70 11.56 -43.38
CA SER A 304 -25.70 10.56 -42.31
C SER A 304 -25.00 9.24 -42.71
N VAL A 305 -25.18 8.79 -43.96
CA VAL A 305 -24.53 7.57 -44.48
C VAL A 305 -23.03 7.74 -44.57
N LEU A 306 -22.57 8.91 -45.11
CA LEU A 306 -21.15 9.21 -45.20
C LEU A 306 -20.49 9.31 -43.81
N LEU A 307 -21.18 9.94 -42.84
CA LEU A 307 -20.69 10.05 -41.48
C LEU A 307 -20.56 8.66 -40.80
N LYS A 308 -21.59 7.83 -40.94
CA LYS A 308 -21.56 6.46 -40.39
C LYS A 308 -20.43 5.64 -40.99
N GLN A 309 -20.15 5.76 -42.27
CA GLN A 309 -19.05 5.05 -42.93
C GLN A 309 -17.69 5.50 -42.36
N VAL A 310 -17.46 6.82 -42.25
CA VAL A 310 -16.20 7.33 -41.68
C VAL A 310 -16.01 6.91 -40.22
N LEU A 311 -17.10 6.94 -39.45
CA LEU A 311 -17.07 6.47 -38.06
C LEU A 311 -16.76 4.97 -37.97
N ALA A 312 -17.38 4.15 -38.82
CA ALA A 312 -17.15 2.69 -38.85
C ALA A 312 -15.68 2.37 -39.24
N GLU A 313 -15.13 3.04 -40.27
CA GLU A 313 -13.73 2.87 -40.66
C GLU A 313 -12.74 3.25 -39.53
N ASN A 314 -12.98 4.39 -38.88
CA ASN A 314 -12.13 4.81 -37.74
C ASN A 314 -12.29 3.87 -36.53
N LEU A 315 -13.50 3.38 -36.24
CA LEU A 315 -13.73 2.42 -35.17
C LEU A 315 -13.00 1.11 -35.42
N LEU A 316 -13.03 0.60 -36.65
CA LEU A 316 -12.35 -0.64 -37.04
C LEU A 316 -10.82 -0.51 -36.89
N LEU A 317 -10.26 0.62 -37.36
CA LEU A 317 -8.82 0.90 -37.19
C LEU A 317 -8.42 1.04 -35.71
N THR A 318 -9.28 1.68 -34.90
CA THR A 318 -9.05 1.84 -33.46
C THR A 318 -9.13 0.48 -32.75
N LEU A 319 -10.05 -0.40 -33.12
CA LEU A 319 -10.16 -1.75 -32.61
C LEU A 319 -8.90 -2.59 -32.92
N ILE A 320 -8.45 -2.58 -34.18
CA ILE A 320 -7.23 -3.29 -34.57
C ILE A 320 -6.01 -2.77 -33.81
N GLY A 321 -5.86 -1.44 -33.74
CA GLY A 321 -4.80 -0.80 -32.98
C GLY A 321 -4.88 -1.09 -31.47
N GLY A 322 -6.09 -1.14 -30.92
CA GLY A 322 -6.34 -1.49 -29.52
C GLY A 322 -5.94 -2.93 -29.19
N VAL A 323 -6.31 -3.88 -30.04
CA VAL A 323 -5.93 -5.31 -29.89
C VAL A 323 -4.40 -5.46 -30.00
N ALA A 324 -3.77 -4.84 -30.99
CA ALA A 324 -2.33 -4.86 -31.13
C ALA A 324 -1.64 -4.23 -29.90
N GLY A 325 -2.15 -3.10 -29.41
CA GLY A 325 -1.65 -2.43 -28.21
C GLY A 325 -1.77 -3.30 -26.95
N LEU A 326 -2.86 -4.06 -26.80
CA LEU A 326 -3.04 -5.04 -25.72
C LEU A 326 -1.98 -6.16 -25.77
N LEU A 327 -1.78 -6.74 -26.95
CA LEU A 327 -0.78 -7.81 -27.13
C LEU A 327 0.64 -7.31 -26.83
N PHE A 328 1.02 -6.13 -27.31
CA PHE A 328 2.31 -5.51 -26.99
C PHE A 328 2.45 -5.17 -25.51
N SER A 329 1.39 -4.71 -24.85
CA SER A 329 1.40 -4.40 -23.42
C SER A 329 1.61 -5.67 -22.58
N TYR A 330 0.95 -6.77 -22.94
CA TYR A 330 1.13 -8.06 -22.29
C TYR A 330 2.55 -8.62 -22.48
N PHE A 331 3.08 -8.51 -23.70
CA PHE A 331 4.45 -8.92 -23.99
C PHE A 331 5.49 -8.08 -23.22
N ALA A 332 5.30 -6.78 -23.12
CA ALA A 332 6.17 -5.90 -22.34
C ALA A 332 6.17 -6.24 -20.84
N LEU A 333 5.00 -6.60 -20.29
CA LEU A 333 4.89 -7.02 -18.88
C LEU A 333 5.53 -8.39 -18.63
N TRP A 334 5.54 -9.26 -19.64
CA TRP A 334 6.19 -10.57 -19.53
C TRP A 334 7.73 -10.46 -19.54
N LEU A 335 8.27 -9.40 -20.15
CA LEU A 335 9.72 -9.12 -20.19
C LEU A 335 10.25 -8.38 -18.95
N LEU A 336 9.38 -7.77 -18.13
CA LEU A 336 9.72 -7.07 -16.88
C LEU A 336 9.65 -8.02 -15.68
#